data_489d6953e7a55c9656232c00e2feaa6a
#
_entry.id   489d6953e7a55c9656232c00e2feaa6a
#
_cell.length_a   1.000
_cell.length_b   1.000
_cell.length_c   1.000
_cell.angle_alpha   90.00
_cell.angle_beta   90.00
_cell.angle_gamma   90.00
#
_symmetry.space_group_name_H-M   'P 1'
#
loop_
_entity.id
_entity.type
_entity.pdbx_description
1 polymer ?
#
loop_
_entity_poly.entity_id
_entity_poly.type
_entity_poly.pdbx_seq_one_letter_code
_entity_poly.pdbx_strand_id
1 'polypeptide(L)'
;MINKKFIGTGVALITPFSSDFSVDYNSLEKLVEYNISNGINYLVINGTTAESPTINSFERQKIINTVIGVNNNRVPLVLGMGGNDTFRLVKEINSLNLQDISAILSVSPYYSKPTQN
;
A
#
# COMPACT_ATOMS: atom_id res chain seq x y z
N MET A 1 -17.12 -7.27 14.06
CA MET A 1 -16.93 -5.97 14.77
C MET A 1 -16.16 -5.06 13.82
N ILE A 2 -16.67 -3.88 13.53
CA ILE A 2 -15.98 -2.91 12.65
C ILE A 2 -14.81 -2.32 13.44
N ASN A 3 -13.59 -2.40 12.88
CA ASN A 3 -12.44 -1.74 13.48
C ASN A 3 -12.58 -0.21 13.28
N LYS A 4 -12.76 0.53 14.37
CA LYS A 4 -12.96 1.98 14.36
C LYS A 4 -11.85 2.77 13.66
N LYS A 5 -10.66 2.20 13.53
CA LYS A 5 -9.52 2.84 12.84
C LYS A 5 -9.78 3.10 11.34
N PHE A 6 -10.71 2.35 10.73
CA PHE A 6 -10.98 2.43 9.29
C PHE A 6 -12.37 3.00 8.97
N ILE A 7 -12.97 3.73 9.92
CA ILE A 7 -14.21 4.47 9.68
C ILE A 7 -13.86 5.80 9.03
N GLY A 8 -14.53 6.11 7.91
CA GLY A 8 -14.35 7.35 7.18
C GLY A 8 -13.82 7.17 5.77
N THR A 9 -13.16 8.20 5.25
CA THR A 9 -12.62 8.21 3.89
C THR A 9 -11.21 7.65 3.87
N GLY A 10 -11.01 6.55 3.17
CA GLY A 10 -9.69 6.01 2.85
C GLY A 10 -9.30 6.31 1.41
N VAL A 11 -8.05 6.62 1.18
CA VAL A 11 -7.51 6.90 -0.17
C VAL A 11 -6.54 5.81 -0.58
N ALA A 12 -6.83 5.16 -1.71
CA ALA A 12 -5.87 4.31 -2.40
C ALA A 12 -4.88 5.21 -3.16
N LEU A 13 -3.65 5.30 -2.66
CA LEU A 13 -2.62 6.13 -3.28
C LEU A 13 -2.25 5.59 -4.67
N ILE A 14 -2.06 6.51 -5.62
CA ILE A 14 -1.34 6.22 -6.85
C ILE A 14 0.16 6.17 -6.58
N THR A 15 0.92 5.56 -7.47
CA THR A 15 2.39 5.68 -7.50
C THR A 15 2.77 6.72 -8.56
N PRO A 16 3.27 7.89 -8.18
CA PRO A 16 3.79 8.85 -9.16
C PRO A 16 5.05 8.32 -9.84
N PHE A 17 5.14 8.51 -11.16
CA PHE A 17 6.32 8.15 -11.95
C PHE A 17 6.92 9.38 -12.62
N SER A 18 8.24 9.39 -12.72
CA SER A 18 8.99 10.36 -13.53
C SER A 18 8.88 10.03 -15.02
N SER A 19 9.36 10.93 -15.89
CA SER A 19 9.31 10.75 -17.34
C SER A 19 10.11 9.54 -17.85
N ASP A 20 11.07 9.04 -17.07
CA ASP A 20 11.86 7.84 -17.32
C ASP A 20 11.23 6.56 -16.72
N PHE A 21 9.97 6.66 -16.24
CA PHE A 21 9.19 5.60 -15.60
C PHE A 21 9.70 5.13 -14.23
N SER A 22 10.70 5.78 -13.66
CA SER A 22 11.09 5.54 -12.27
C SER A 22 10.06 6.15 -11.29
N VAL A 23 10.00 5.62 -10.06
CA VAL A 23 9.10 6.17 -9.03
C VAL A 23 9.56 7.57 -8.62
N ASP A 24 8.64 8.54 -8.71
CA ASP A 24 8.86 9.91 -8.22
C ASP A 24 8.50 10.02 -6.73
N TYR A 25 9.50 9.80 -5.89
CA TYR A 25 9.32 9.84 -4.43
C TYR A 25 8.97 11.24 -3.92
N ASN A 26 9.47 12.31 -4.55
CA ASN A 26 9.17 13.68 -4.14
C ASN A 26 7.68 14.02 -4.37
N SER A 27 7.13 13.59 -5.51
CA SER A 27 5.70 13.72 -5.78
C SER A 27 4.87 12.82 -4.87
N LEU A 28 5.36 11.64 -4.51
CA LEU A 28 4.71 10.75 -3.54
C LEU A 28 4.60 11.41 -2.16
N GLU A 29 5.67 12.03 -1.67
CA GLU A 29 5.67 12.75 -0.38
C GLU A 29 4.60 13.86 -0.37
N LYS A 30 4.56 14.68 -1.44
CA LYS A 30 3.57 15.76 -1.60
C LYS A 30 2.14 15.21 -1.65
N LEU A 31 1.94 14.08 -2.35
CA LEU A 31 0.64 13.43 -2.45
C LEU A 31 0.14 12.93 -1.09
N VAL A 32 1.01 12.31 -0.31
CA VAL A 32 0.68 11.84 1.05
C VAL A 32 0.30 13.03 1.93
N GLU A 33 1.13 14.06 1.96
CA GLU A 33 0.88 15.27 2.76
C GLU A 33 -0.43 15.95 2.35
N TYR A 34 -0.68 16.10 1.04
CA TYR A 34 -1.91 16.66 0.53
C TYR A 34 -3.15 15.92 1.02
N ASN A 35 -3.15 14.59 0.94
CA ASN A 35 -4.28 13.79 1.39
C ASN A 35 -4.53 13.93 2.90
N ILE A 36 -3.47 13.81 3.70
CA ILE A 36 -3.58 13.92 5.16
C ILE A 36 -4.08 15.31 5.56
N SER A 37 -3.51 16.38 4.99
CA SER A 37 -3.90 17.77 5.27
C SER A 37 -5.33 18.10 4.85
N ASN A 38 -5.90 17.34 3.91
CA ASN A 38 -7.29 17.48 3.47
C ASN A 38 -8.26 16.54 4.21
N GLY A 39 -7.82 15.91 5.31
CA GLY A 39 -8.70 15.27 6.27
C GLY A 39 -9.12 13.84 5.93
N ILE A 40 -8.33 13.10 5.16
CA ILE A 40 -8.58 11.66 4.97
C ILE A 40 -8.39 10.90 6.28
N ASN A 41 -9.04 9.76 6.42
CA ASN A 41 -9.03 8.99 7.64
C ASN A 41 -8.00 7.86 7.65
N TYR A 42 -7.61 7.35 6.49
CA TYR A 42 -6.55 6.34 6.33
C TYR A 42 -6.03 6.29 4.90
N LEU A 43 -4.85 5.75 4.71
CA LEU A 43 -4.20 5.57 3.40
C LEU A 43 -4.02 4.09 3.06
N VAL A 44 -4.22 3.76 1.79
CA VAL A 44 -3.89 2.44 1.24
C VAL A 44 -2.68 2.58 0.32
N ILE A 45 -1.58 1.90 0.69
CA ILE A 45 -0.31 1.90 -0.03
C ILE A 45 -0.24 0.65 -0.90
N ASN A 46 0.31 0.75 -2.09
CA ASN A 46 0.60 -0.39 -2.96
C ASN A 46 -0.62 -1.27 -3.29
N GLY A 47 -1.80 -0.67 -3.34
CA GLY A 47 -3.01 -1.31 -3.87
C GLY A 47 -2.98 -1.41 -5.41
N THR A 48 -4.08 -1.87 -6.00
CA THR A 48 -4.23 -1.93 -7.47
C THR A 48 -4.09 -0.55 -8.11
N THR A 49 -4.64 0.48 -7.48
CA THR A 49 -4.53 1.89 -7.92
C THR A 49 -3.08 2.36 -8.01
N ALA A 50 -2.19 1.81 -7.20
CA ALA A 50 -0.76 2.12 -7.19
C ALA A 50 0.04 1.38 -8.27
N GLU A 51 -0.61 0.63 -9.16
CA GLU A 51 0.03 -0.17 -10.21
C GLU A 51 1.04 -1.20 -9.64
N SER A 52 0.69 -1.83 -8.53
CA SER A 52 1.56 -2.75 -7.78
C SER A 52 2.26 -3.84 -8.62
N PRO A 53 1.67 -4.38 -9.73
CA PRO A 53 2.39 -5.33 -10.58
C PRO A 53 3.61 -4.76 -11.30
N THR A 54 3.69 -3.44 -11.48
CA THR A 54 4.81 -2.78 -12.16
C THR A 54 5.93 -2.35 -11.21
N ILE A 55 5.70 -2.48 -9.89
CA ILE A 55 6.61 -2.06 -8.82
C ILE A 55 7.44 -3.25 -8.35
N ASN A 56 8.76 -3.15 -8.42
CA ASN A 56 9.64 -4.18 -7.89
C ASN A 56 9.75 -4.13 -6.35
N SER A 57 10.36 -5.14 -5.75
CA SER A 57 10.45 -5.25 -4.27
C SER A 57 11.24 -4.12 -3.61
N PHE A 58 12.28 -3.62 -4.27
CA PHE A 58 13.08 -2.51 -3.77
C PHE A 58 12.28 -1.19 -3.80
N GLU A 59 11.62 -0.90 -4.91
CA GLU A 59 10.75 0.28 -5.05
C GLU A 59 9.61 0.22 -4.04
N ARG A 60 8.96 -0.94 -3.89
CA ARG A 60 7.89 -1.14 -2.91
C ARG A 60 8.36 -0.82 -1.49
N GLN A 61 9.52 -1.32 -1.08
CA GLN A 61 10.05 -1.03 0.25
C GLN A 61 10.32 0.46 0.43
N LYS A 62 10.87 1.11 -0.58
CA LYS A 62 11.15 2.54 -0.54
C LYS A 62 9.87 3.37 -0.53
N ILE A 63 8.83 3.00 -1.29
CA ILE A 63 7.49 3.61 -1.24
C ILE A 63 6.91 3.51 0.18
N ILE A 64 6.93 2.32 0.78
CA ILE A 64 6.43 2.11 2.14
C ILE A 64 7.15 3.02 3.13
N ASN A 65 8.48 3.04 3.09
CA ASN A 65 9.29 3.88 3.99
C ASN A 65 9.01 5.37 3.80
N THR A 66 8.87 5.82 2.55
CA THR A 66 8.52 7.22 2.23
C THR A 66 7.16 7.59 2.82
N VAL A 67 6.14 6.76 2.62
CA VAL A 67 4.79 7.04 3.15
C VAL A 67 4.78 7.01 4.67
N ILE A 68 5.44 6.06 5.31
CA ILE A 68 5.56 5.98 6.78
C ILE A 68 6.23 7.26 7.32
N GLY A 69 7.33 7.70 6.70
CA GLY A 69 8.05 8.89 7.11
C GLY A 69 7.19 10.16 7.06
N VAL A 70 6.51 10.38 5.93
CA VAL A 70 5.61 11.55 5.78
C VAL A 70 4.39 11.44 6.68
N ASN A 71 3.80 10.25 6.78
CA ASN A 71 2.63 10.02 7.62
C ASN A 71 2.90 10.33 9.11
N ASN A 72 4.06 9.98 9.61
CA ASN A 72 4.45 10.21 11.01
C ASN A 72 3.32 9.85 12.01
N ASN A 73 2.72 8.69 11.84
CA ASN A 73 1.63 8.15 12.66
C ASN A 73 0.35 9.02 12.73
N ARG A 74 0.13 9.92 11.78
CA ARG A 74 -1.06 10.78 11.76
C ARG A 74 -2.35 10.05 11.39
N VAL A 75 -2.26 9.10 10.46
CA VAL A 75 -3.41 8.27 10.04
C VAL A 75 -3.02 6.80 9.92
N PRO A 76 -3.96 5.86 10.06
CA PRO A 76 -3.71 4.45 9.83
C PRO A 76 -3.24 4.17 8.40
N LEU A 77 -2.28 3.26 8.24
CA LEU A 77 -1.79 2.80 6.96
C LEU A 77 -2.24 1.36 6.68
N VAL A 78 -2.76 1.13 5.50
CA VAL A 78 -3.11 -0.19 4.98
C VAL A 78 -2.15 -0.52 3.84
N LEU A 79 -1.53 -1.69 3.86
CA LEU A 79 -0.61 -2.13 2.81
C LEU A 79 -1.30 -3.13 1.89
N GLY A 80 -1.37 -2.82 0.61
CA GLY A 80 -1.79 -3.74 -0.44
C GLY A 80 -0.72 -4.80 -0.70
N MET A 81 -1.07 -6.06 -0.47
CA MET A 81 -0.23 -7.22 -0.73
C MET A 81 -1.09 -8.31 -1.34
N GLY A 82 -0.94 -8.53 -2.63
CA GLY A 82 -1.73 -9.53 -3.36
C GLY A 82 -0.90 -10.22 -4.44
N GLY A 83 -1.39 -11.35 -4.90
CA GLY A 83 -0.75 -12.11 -5.96
C GLY A 83 -1.42 -13.47 -6.18
N ASN A 84 -0.99 -14.19 -7.22
CA ASN A 84 -1.55 -15.48 -7.61
C ASN A 84 -0.82 -16.68 -6.99
N ASP A 85 0.31 -16.45 -6.33
CA ASP A 85 1.09 -17.45 -5.61
C ASP A 85 0.98 -17.17 -4.10
N THR A 86 0.11 -17.91 -3.42
CA THR A 86 -0.16 -17.75 -2.00
C THR A 86 1.07 -18.01 -1.14
N PHE A 87 1.88 -19.03 -1.49
CA PHE A 87 3.08 -19.36 -0.73
C PHE A 87 4.11 -18.22 -0.79
N ARG A 88 4.34 -17.69 -1.99
CA ARG A 88 5.22 -16.53 -2.19
C ARG A 88 4.71 -15.31 -1.44
N LEU A 89 3.42 -15.03 -1.51
CA LEU A 89 2.80 -13.88 -0.84
C LEU A 89 2.98 -13.95 0.68
N VAL A 90 2.74 -15.11 1.29
CA VAL A 90 2.94 -15.31 2.73
C VAL A 90 4.41 -15.08 3.11
N LYS A 91 5.34 -15.61 2.32
CA LYS A 91 6.77 -15.40 2.54
C LYS A 91 7.16 -13.91 2.45
N GLU A 92 6.63 -13.20 1.46
CA GLU A 92 6.88 -11.76 1.29
C GLU A 92 6.34 -10.96 2.48
N ILE A 93 5.10 -11.21 2.90
CA ILE A 93 4.49 -10.52 4.05
C ILE A 93 5.31 -10.76 5.33
N ASN A 94 5.74 -12.00 5.58
CA ASN A 94 6.54 -12.33 6.75
C ASN A 94 7.96 -11.72 6.73
N SER A 95 8.46 -11.29 5.57
CA SER A 95 9.76 -10.64 5.44
C SER A 95 9.72 -9.12 5.67
N LEU A 96 8.53 -8.52 5.71
CA LEU A 96 8.36 -7.08 5.88
C LEU A 96 8.34 -6.67 7.34
N ASN A 97 8.90 -5.48 7.63
CA ASN A 97 8.63 -4.82 8.89
C ASN A 97 7.25 -4.12 8.80
N LEU A 98 6.28 -4.64 9.52
CA LEU A 98 4.89 -4.14 9.51
C LEU A 98 4.54 -3.31 10.76
N GLN A 99 5.52 -2.86 11.53
CA GLN A 99 5.30 -2.14 12.79
C GLN A 99 4.37 -0.93 12.64
N ASP A 100 4.51 -0.18 11.54
CA ASP A 100 3.73 1.04 11.28
C ASP A 100 2.54 0.79 10.33
N ILE A 101 2.25 -0.46 10.02
CA ILE A 101 1.15 -0.86 9.15
C ILE A 101 0.00 -1.39 10.00
N SER A 102 -1.19 -0.80 9.83
CA SER A 102 -2.38 -1.13 10.62
C SER A 102 -3.16 -2.32 10.08
N ALA A 103 -3.06 -2.61 8.79
CA ALA A 103 -3.74 -3.74 8.15
C ALA A 103 -3.10 -4.10 6.80
N ILE A 104 -3.33 -5.33 6.37
CA ILE A 104 -3.02 -5.81 5.00
C ILE A 104 -4.32 -5.87 4.20
N LEU A 105 -4.30 -5.31 2.98
CA LEU A 105 -5.34 -5.47 1.98
C LEU A 105 -4.87 -6.51 0.96
N SER A 106 -5.46 -7.69 0.99
CA SER A 106 -5.10 -8.78 0.09
C SER A 106 -6.24 -9.11 -0.86
N VAL A 107 -5.92 -9.33 -2.13
CA VAL A 107 -6.84 -9.86 -3.13
C VAL A 107 -6.66 -11.37 -3.23
N SER A 108 -7.76 -12.10 -3.38
CA SER A 108 -7.73 -13.53 -3.70
C SER A 108 -7.01 -13.76 -5.03
N PRO A 109 -6.38 -14.93 -5.25
CA PRO A 109 -5.77 -15.25 -6.52
C PRO A 109 -6.75 -15.01 -7.69
N TYR A 110 -6.30 -14.26 -8.67
CA TYR A 110 -7.10 -13.84 -9.83
C TYR A 110 -6.61 -14.57 -11.09
N TYR A 111 -7.35 -14.49 -12.20
CA TYR A 111 -7.13 -15.20 -13.45
C TYR A 111 -7.40 -16.71 -13.33
N SER A 112 -6.51 -17.49 -12.73
CA SER A 112 -6.74 -18.93 -12.42
C SER A 112 -7.44 -19.05 -11.08
N LYS A 113 -8.73 -18.78 -11.01
CA LYS A 113 -9.51 -18.75 -9.76
C LYS A 113 -9.52 -20.12 -9.07
N PRO A 114 -8.79 -20.34 -7.96
CA PRO A 114 -8.82 -21.59 -7.25
C PRO A 114 -10.19 -21.81 -6.58
N THR A 115 -10.60 -23.06 -6.46
CA THR A 115 -11.75 -23.45 -5.63
C THR A 115 -11.36 -23.44 -4.16
N GLN A 116 -12.32 -23.14 -3.29
CA GLN A 116 -12.14 -23.24 -1.83
C GLN A 116 -12.42 -24.69 -1.40
N ASN A 117 -11.47 -25.57 -1.57
CA ASN A 117 -11.54 -26.94 -1.07
C ASN A 117 -10.47 -27.16 -0.03
#